data_982758793bff651a65d4ddd209ccb693
#
_entry.id   982758793bff651a65d4ddd209ccb693
#
_cell.length_a   1.000
_cell.length_b   1.000
_cell.length_c   1.000
_cell.angle_alpha   90.00
_cell.angle_beta   90.00
_cell.angle_gamma   90.00
#
_symmetry.space_group_name_H-M   'P 1'
#
loop_
_entity.id
_entity.type
_entity.pdbx_description
1 polymer ?
#
loop_
_entity_poly.entity_id
_entity_poly.type
_entity_poly.pdbx_seq_one_letter_code
_entity_poly.pdbx_strand_id
1 'polypeptide(L)'
;MHPLMQDLDVEEFWVLYLTPSEGFAHVAHAVPMMSLDNTYSEGDLRAFDARVRKGLALAEGASVGYVVEPKIDGVSISLRYERGRLVLASTRGDGKTGDDITANARTIASLPQAIPCGAEVLEVRGEVCMDNAVFAALNAERTAAGEPPLANPRNATAGSLKQLDPAVTARRRLSVVLYAPGELRGAEAEAAAVSQWGWLDFLAAQGFPVAPLRWRCRDR
;
A
#
# COMPACT_ATOMS: atom_id res chain seq x y z
N MET A 1 -11.53 -15.71 -20.26
CA MET A 1 -11.95 -16.16 -18.92
C MET A 1 -11.26 -17.50 -18.67
N HIS A 2 -10.34 -17.56 -17.69
CA HIS A 2 -9.51 -18.75 -17.45
C HIS A 2 -10.35 -19.83 -16.72
N PRO A 3 -10.25 -21.13 -17.08
CA PRO A 3 -11.10 -22.20 -16.53
C PRO A 3 -11.02 -22.37 -15.00
N LEU A 4 -10.00 -21.86 -14.34
CA LEU A 4 -9.83 -21.92 -12.88
C LEU A 4 -10.62 -20.85 -12.10
N MET A 5 -11.36 -19.97 -12.77
CA MET A 5 -12.22 -18.97 -12.12
C MET A 5 -13.69 -19.41 -11.95
N GLN A 6 -14.04 -20.63 -12.39
CA GLN A 6 -15.42 -21.11 -12.34
C GLN A 6 -15.82 -21.80 -11.02
N ASP A 7 -14.85 -22.11 -10.13
CA ASP A 7 -15.13 -22.87 -8.90
C ASP A 7 -14.81 -22.13 -7.58
N LEU A 8 -14.42 -20.85 -7.64
CA LEU A 8 -14.30 -20.03 -6.43
C LEU A 8 -15.48 -19.07 -6.37
N ASP A 9 -16.36 -19.27 -5.39
CA ASP A 9 -17.41 -18.35 -5.07
C ASP A 9 -16.81 -16.97 -4.77
N VAL A 10 -17.28 -15.94 -5.46
CA VAL A 10 -16.74 -14.57 -5.31
C VAL A 10 -16.85 -14.10 -3.86
N GLU A 11 -17.80 -14.61 -3.10
CA GLU A 11 -17.94 -14.36 -1.66
C GLU A 11 -16.82 -14.97 -0.84
N GLU A 12 -16.35 -16.19 -1.14
CA GLU A 12 -15.20 -16.81 -0.43
C GLU A 12 -13.89 -16.08 -0.70
N PHE A 13 -13.69 -15.54 -1.91
CA PHE A 13 -12.49 -14.76 -2.24
C PHE A 13 -12.42 -13.45 -1.43
N TRP A 14 -13.54 -12.78 -1.23
CA TRP A 14 -13.60 -11.55 -0.41
C TRP A 14 -13.42 -11.84 1.09
N VAL A 15 -13.95 -12.95 1.58
CA VAL A 15 -13.82 -13.35 2.99
C VAL A 15 -12.36 -13.59 3.36
N LEU A 16 -11.56 -14.24 2.51
CA LEU A 16 -10.13 -14.51 2.76
C LEU A 16 -9.26 -13.24 2.85
N TYR A 17 -9.66 -12.13 2.24
CA TYR A 17 -8.86 -10.89 2.18
C TYR A 17 -9.36 -9.76 3.07
N LEU A 18 -10.62 -9.80 3.47
CA LEU A 18 -11.26 -8.72 4.24
C LEU A 18 -11.49 -9.08 5.70
N THR A 19 -11.48 -10.37 6.07
CA THR A 19 -11.58 -10.75 7.48
C THR A 19 -10.21 -10.71 8.15
N PRO A 20 -10.17 -10.24 9.40
CA PRO A 20 -8.98 -10.33 10.24
C PRO A 20 -8.50 -11.78 10.36
N SER A 21 -7.19 -12.01 10.27
CA SER A 21 -6.61 -13.34 10.27
C SER A 21 -6.46 -13.87 11.71
N GLU A 22 -6.74 -15.15 11.92
CA GLU A 22 -6.45 -15.78 13.20
C GLU A 22 -4.96 -15.71 13.54
N GLY A 23 -4.64 -15.43 14.80
CA GLY A 23 -3.27 -15.34 15.29
C GLY A 23 -2.62 -13.95 15.22
N PHE A 24 -3.29 -12.94 14.66
CA PHE A 24 -2.86 -11.55 14.67
C PHE A 24 -3.75 -10.68 15.57
N ALA A 25 -3.14 -9.72 16.26
CA ALA A 25 -3.91 -8.69 16.94
C ALA A 25 -4.60 -7.78 15.90
N HIS A 26 -5.80 -7.30 16.20
CA HIS A 26 -6.55 -6.41 15.34
C HIS A 26 -6.36 -4.97 15.76
N VAL A 27 -6.15 -4.08 14.79
CA VAL A 27 -5.87 -2.67 14.99
C VAL A 27 -6.85 -1.82 14.21
N ALA A 28 -7.50 -0.87 14.87
CA ALA A 28 -8.35 0.12 14.23
C ALA A 28 -7.49 1.20 13.55
N HIS A 29 -7.84 1.55 12.32
CA HIS A 29 -7.22 2.67 11.61
C HIS A 29 -7.75 4.00 12.13
N ALA A 30 -6.86 4.92 12.52
CA ALA A 30 -7.25 6.28 12.94
C ALA A 30 -7.95 7.05 11.79
N VAL A 31 -7.49 6.82 10.57
CA VAL A 31 -8.12 7.30 9.33
C VAL A 31 -8.45 6.07 8.48
N PRO A 32 -9.69 5.88 7.98
CA PRO A 32 -10.05 4.73 7.16
C PRO A 32 -9.16 4.56 5.94
N MET A 33 -8.84 3.31 5.59
CA MET A 33 -8.09 2.98 4.37
C MET A 33 -9.06 2.73 3.20
N MET A 34 -9.21 3.74 2.36
CA MET A 34 -10.15 3.70 1.22
C MET A 34 -9.61 2.84 0.08
N SER A 35 -10.53 2.28 -0.72
CA SER A 35 -10.21 1.68 -2.01
C SER A 35 -10.16 2.75 -3.10
N LEU A 36 -9.39 2.49 -4.16
CA LEU A 36 -9.37 3.34 -5.35
C LEU A 36 -10.40 2.83 -6.36
N ASP A 37 -11.16 3.75 -6.95
CA ASP A 37 -11.99 3.47 -8.12
C ASP A 37 -11.12 3.25 -9.35
N ASN A 38 -11.64 2.50 -10.33
CA ASN A 38 -11.00 2.29 -11.61
C ASN A 38 -11.62 3.20 -12.68
N THR A 39 -10.79 3.59 -13.65
CA THR A 39 -11.22 4.25 -14.89
C THR A 39 -10.70 3.43 -16.07
N TYR A 40 -11.55 3.16 -17.05
CA TYR A 40 -11.22 2.31 -18.20
C TYR A 40 -11.35 3.04 -19.54
N SER A 41 -11.85 4.27 -19.52
CA SER A 41 -12.09 5.08 -20.70
C SER A 41 -11.71 6.54 -20.46
N GLU A 42 -11.53 7.29 -21.57
CA GLU A 42 -11.36 8.74 -21.51
C GLU A 42 -12.60 9.42 -20.87
N GLY A 43 -13.80 8.91 -21.13
CA GLY A 43 -15.02 9.39 -20.51
C GLY A 43 -15.03 9.26 -18.99
N ASP A 44 -14.54 8.11 -18.45
CA ASP A 44 -14.42 7.91 -17.01
C ASP A 44 -13.40 8.87 -16.40
N LEU A 45 -12.26 9.11 -17.09
CA LEU A 45 -11.24 10.05 -16.63
C LEU A 45 -11.78 11.48 -16.58
N ARG A 46 -12.56 11.91 -17.59
CA ARG A 46 -13.22 13.22 -17.59
C ARG A 46 -14.26 13.32 -16.47
N ALA A 47 -15.01 12.26 -16.23
CA ALA A 47 -15.97 12.20 -15.12
C ALA A 47 -15.26 12.26 -13.74
N PHE A 48 -14.09 11.64 -13.62
CA PHE A 48 -13.24 11.76 -12.42
C PHE A 48 -12.80 13.21 -12.20
N ASP A 49 -12.24 13.89 -13.21
CA ASP A 49 -11.85 15.30 -13.11
C ASP A 49 -13.03 16.20 -12.71
N ALA A 50 -14.22 15.98 -13.31
CA ALA A 50 -15.41 16.73 -12.94
C ALA A 50 -15.81 16.52 -11.47
N ARG A 51 -15.71 15.29 -10.94
CA ARG A 51 -15.96 14.99 -9.50
C ARG A 51 -14.95 15.71 -8.60
N VAL A 52 -13.66 15.70 -8.95
CA VAL A 52 -12.61 16.40 -8.22
C VAL A 52 -12.89 17.90 -8.17
N ARG A 53 -13.18 18.54 -9.32
CA ARG A 53 -13.52 19.97 -9.41
C ARG A 53 -14.73 20.33 -8.55
N LYS A 54 -15.78 19.52 -8.62
CA LYS A 54 -16.97 19.69 -7.80
C LYS A 54 -16.67 19.55 -6.31
N GLY A 55 -15.91 18.52 -5.92
CA GLY A 55 -15.53 18.26 -4.53
C GLY A 55 -14.69 19.38 -3.91
N LEU A 56 -13.83 20.02 -4.72
CA LEU A 56 -13.01 21.15 -4.34
C LEU A 56 -13.73 22.51 -4.45
N ALA A 57 -14.99 22.53 -4.90
CA ALA A 57 -15.77 23.75 -5.14
C ALA A 57 -15.02 24.79 -6.00
N LEU A 58 -14.30 24.32 -7.03
CA LEU A 58 -13.49 25.17 -7.88
C LEU A 58 -14.35 26.04 -8.81
N ALA A 59 -13.90 27.28 -9.04
CA ALA A 59 -14.50 28.16 -10.03
C ALA A 59 -14.34 27.57 -11.45
N GLU A 60 -15.24 27.95 -12.37
CA GLU A 60 -15.13 27.57 -13.78
C GLU A 60 -13.79 28.04 -14.37
N GLY A 61 -13.09 27.18 -15.08
CA GLY A 61 -11.78 27.45 -15.66
C GLY A 61 -10.58 27.41 -14.69
N ALA A 62 -10.81 27.10 -13.40
CA ALA A 62 -9.71 26.88 -12.47
C ALA A 62 -8.89 25.64 -12.86
N SER A 63 -7.56 25.76 -12.83
CA SER A 63 -6.64 24.66 -13.16
C SER A 63 -6.48 23.69 -11.98
N VAL A 64 -6.47 22.39 -12.25
CA VAL A 64 -6.16 21.34 -11.30
C VAL A 64 -4.84 20.68 -11.68
N GLY A 65 -3.91 20.59 -10.72
CA GLY A 65 -2.66 19.84 -10.92
C GLY A 65 -2.84 18.39 -10.46
N TYR A 66 -2.42 17.45 -11.28
CA TYR A 66 -2.42 16.03 -10.94
C TYR A 66 -1.00 15.48 -10.84
N VAL A 67 -0.85 14.45 -10.04
CA VAL A 67 0.34 13.58 -10.05
C VAL A 67 -0.08 12.20 -10.54
N VAL A 68 0.60 11.70 -11.56
CA VAL A 68 0.39 10.35 -12.08
C VAL A 68 1.51 9.46 -11.55
N GLU A 69 1.14 8.33 -10.98
CA GLU A 69 2.04 7.34 -10.40
C GLU A 69 1.65 5.94 -10.87
N PRO A 70 2.60 5.00 -10.98
CA PRO A 70 2.28 3.60 -11.21
C PRO A 70 1.43 3.06 -10.06
N LYS A 71 0.34 2.36 -10.39
CA LYS A 71 -0.42 1.60 -9.39
C LYS A 71 0.30 0.28 -9.13
N ILE A 72 0.97 0.21 -7.99
CA ILE A 72 1.68 -1.00 -7.56
C ILE A 72 0.66 -2.09 -7.24
N ASP A 73 0.90 -3.29 -7.71
CA ASP A 73 0.08 -4.46 -7.44
C ASP A 73 0.70 -5.29 -6.31
N GLY A 74 0.10 -5.20 -5.14
CA GLY A 74 0.59 -5.83 -3.93
C GLY A 74 -0.48 -5.90 -2.84
N VAL A 75 -0.07 -5.74 -1.60
CA VAL A 75 -0.91 -5.73 -0.40
C VAL A 75 -0.76 -4.41 0.32
N SER A 76 -1.86 -3.72 0.52
CA SER A 76 -1.84 -2.41 1.18
C SER A 76 -1.38 -2.53 2.63
N ILE A 77 -0.54 -1.58 3.04
CA ILE A 77 0.04 -1.47 4.38
C ILE A 77 -0.14 -0.05 4.92
N SER A 78 -0.39 0.06 6.22
CA SER A 78 -0.28 1.28 7.00
C SER A 78 0.87 1.14 7.99
N LEU A 79 1.74 2.15 8.03
CA LEU A 79 2.93 2.22 8.87
C LEU A 79 2.82 3.44 9.78
N ARG A 80 2.80 3.22 11.08
CA ARG A 80 2.75 4.29 12.07
C ARG A 80 4.11 4.49 12.70
N TYR A 81 4.62 5.69 12.58
CA TYR A 81 5.82 6.16 13.28
C TYR A 81 5.41 7.15 14.37
N GLU A 82 6.01 6.99 15.53
CA GLU A 82 5.90 7.96 16.62
C GLU A 82 7.29 8.47 16.98
N ARG A 83 7.47 9.79 16.94
CA ARG A 83 8.76 10.43 17.20
C ARG A 83 9.90 9.80 16.39
N GLY A 84 9.62 9.52 15.11
CA GLY A 84 10.58 8.96 14.17
C GLY A 84 10.84 7.46 14.29
N ARG A 85 10.11 6.71 15.12
CA ARG A 85 10.29 5.25 15.27
C ARG A 85 9.06 4.50 14.80
N LEU A 86 9.25 3.42 14.02
CA LEU A 86 8.18 2.52 13.62
C LEU A 86 7.62 1.80 14.85
N VAL A 87 6.36 2.09 15.19
CA VAL A 87 5.66 1.49 16.33
C VAL A 87 4.61 0.48 15.91
N LEU A 88 3.99 0.66 14.73
CA LEU A 88 2.93 -0.21 14.25
C LEU A 88 2.97 -0.32 12.73
N ALA A 89 2.76 -1.54 12.22
CA ALA A 89 2.44 -1.81 10.83
C ALA A 89 1.18 -2.66 10.77
N SER A 90 0.21 -2.29 9.94
CA SER A 90 -1.05 -3.02 9.83
C SER A 90 -1.47 -3.22 8.38
N THR A 91 -2.20 -4.30 8.12
CA THR A 91 -2.88 -4.52 6.84
C THR A 91 -4.08 -3.59 6.72
N ARG A 92 -4.62 -3.42 5.50
CA ARG A 92 -5.85 -2.64 5.30
C ARG A 92 -7.06 -3.28 5.99
N GLY A 93 -7.15 -4.62 5.97
CA GLY A 93 -8.36 -5.33 6.41
C GLY A 93 -9.60 -4.85 5.64
N ASP A 94 -10.67 -4.59 6.36
CA ASP A 94 -11.93 -4.04 5.84
C ASP A 94 -11.89 -2.51 5.59
N GLY A 95 -10.73 -1.89 5.80
CA GLY A 95 -10.52 -0.45 5.70
C GLY A 95 -10.73 0.31 7.01
N LYS A 96 -11.33 -0.29 8.02
CA LYS A 96 -11.50 0.28 9.37
C LYS A 96 -10.62 -0.42 10.39
N THR A 97 -10.42 -1.73 10.21
CA THR A 97 -9.61 -2.59 11.09
C THR A 97 -8.72 -3.48 10.25
N GLY A 98 -7.45 -3.59 10.61
CA GLY A 98 -6.47 -4.45 9.96
C GLY A 98 -5.75 -5.34 10.97
N ASP A 99 -4.93 -6.28 10.47
CA ASP A 99 -4.07 -7.12 11.30
C ASP A 99 -2.77 -6.39 11.64
N ASP A 100 -2.33 -6.48 12.89
CA ASP A 100 -0.99 -6.04 13.29
C ASP A 100 0.07 -6.98 12.73
N ILE A 101 0.81 -6.50 11.77
CA ILE A 101 1.90 -7.21 11.09
C ILE A 101 3.27 -6.57 11.37
N THR A 102 3.39 -5.85 12.47
CA THR A 102 4.60 -5.06 12.78
C THR A 102 5.87 -5.91 12.77
N ALA A 103 5.83 -7.10 13.35
CA ALA A 103 6.99 -8.00 13.37
C ALA A 103 7.41 -8.42 11.95
N ASN A 104 6.44 -8.70 11.09
CA ASN A 104 6.67 -9.08 9.68
C ASN A 104 7.16 -7.89 8.85
N ALA A 105 6.54 -6.72 9.00
CA ALA A 105 6.95 -5.50 8.30
C ALA A 105 8.39 -5.10 8.64
N ARG A 106 8.84 -5.30 9.87
CA ARG A 106 10.23 -5.04 10.28
C ARG A 106 11.27 -5.89 9.55
N THR A 107 10.88 -6.98 8.93
CA THR A 107 11.77 -7.82 8.12
C THR A 107 11.99 -7.31 6.70
N ILE A 108 11.20 -6.32 6.25
CA ILE A 108 11.33 -5.72 4.92
C ILE A 108 12.55 -4.81 4.92
N ALA A 109 13.60 -5.22 4.20
CA ALA A 109 14.90 -4.56 4.24
C ALA A 109 14.87 -3.08 3.81
N SER A 110 13.97 -2.73 2.87
CA SER A 110 13.81 -1.35 2.38
C SER A 110 13.02 -0.45 3.33
N LEU A 111 12.42 -1.00 4.41
CA LEU A 111 11.59 -0.23 5.33
C LEU A 111 12.42 0.35 6.48
N PRO A 112 12.58 1.68 6.60
CA PRO A 112 13.31 2.28 7.70
C PRO A 112 12.59 2.04 9.04
N GLN A 113 13.32 1.56 10.04
CA GLN A 113 12.82 1.36 11.40
C GLN A 113 12.81 2.66 12.21
N ALA A 114 13.62 3.63 11.75
CA ALA A 114 13.70 4.98 12.29
C ALA A 114 13.90 5.97 11.16
N ILE A 115 13.33 7.16 11.30
CA ILE A 115 13.37 8.25 10.34
C ILE A 115 13.79 9.56 11.02
N PRO A 116 14.37 10.52 10.27
CA PRO A 116 14.77 11.82 10.81
C PRO A 116 13.60 12.66 11.34
N CYS A 117 12.42 12.57 10.72
CA CYS A 117 11.25 13.34 11.11
C CYS A 117 10.80 12.99 12.54
N GLY A 118 10.84 13.98 13.42
CA GLY A 118 10.43 13.89 14.81
C GLY A 118 8.94 14.17 15.06
N ALA A 119 8.07 14.07 14.06
CA ALA A 119 6.63 14.22 14.21
C ALA A 119 6.09 13.36 15.36
N GLU A 120 5.12 13.88 16.12
CA GLU A 120 4.47 13.11 17.18
C GLU A 120 3.85 11.84 16.61
N VAL A 121 3.16 11.96 15.48
CA VAL A 121 2.60 10.86 14.69
C VAL A 121 2.85 11.10 13.21
N LEU A 122 3.39 10.09 12.54
CA LEU A 122 3.48 10.03 11.09
C LEU A 122 2.96 8.66 10.64
N GLU A 123 1.73 8.62 10.12
CA GLU A 123 1.21 7.43 9.47
C GLU A 123 1.41 7.54 7.96
N VAL A 124 2.06 6.51 7.39
CA VAL A 124 2.37 6.43 5.96
C VAL A 124 1.76 5.17 5.39
N ARG A 125 1.11 5.28 4.24
CA ARG A 125 0.46 4.16 3.56
C ARG A 125 1.13 3.84 2.25
N GLY A 126 1.08 2.57 1.89
CA GLY A 126 1.68 2.08 0.66
C GLY A 126 1.26 0.67 0.32
N GLU A 127 2.08 0.05 -0.49
CA GLU A 127 1.86 -1.31 -0.98
C GLU A 127 3.11 -2.15 -0.75
N VAL A 128 2.96 -3.29 -0.09
CA VAL A 128 3.99 -4.34 -0.05
C VAL A 128 3.85 -5.19 -1.29
N CYS A 129 4.94 -5.48 -1.95
CA CYS A 129 4.98 -6.28 -3.17
C CYS A 129 6.13 -7.28 -3.16
N MET A 130 6.07 -8.22 -4.08
CA MET A 130 7.14 -9.17 -4.37
C MET A 130 7.61 -8.93 -5.80
N ASP A 131 8.91 -8.70 -5.97
CA ASP A 131 9.51 -8.52 -7.29
C ASP A 131 9.34 -9.78 -8.14
N ASN A 132 9.14 -9.63 -9.44
CA ASN A 132 8.92 -10.74 -10.36
C ASN A 132 10.06 -11.77 -10.34
N ALA A 133 11.30 -11.33 -10.18
CA ALA A 133 12.45 -12.23 -10.07
C ALA A 133 12.40 -13.06 -8.77
N VAL A 134 12.01 -12.44 -7.65
CA VAL A 134 11.83 -13.13 -6.37
C VAL A 134 10.68 -14.12 -6.44
N PHE A 135 9.57 -13.73 -7.05
CA PHE A 135 8.42 -14.61 -7.27
C PHE A 135 8.76 -15.82 -8.13
N ALA A 136 9.51 -15.62 -9.23
CA ALA A 136 9.94 -16.71 -10.10
C ALA A 136 10.85 -17.71 -9.37
N ALA A 137 11.82 -17.19 -8.58
CA ALA A 137 12.70 -18.02 -7.76
C ALA A 137 11.92 -18.83 -6.71
N LEU A 138 10.98 -18.19 -6.02
CA LEU A 138 10.12 -18.86 -5.04
C LEU A 138 9.30 -20.00 -5.67
N ASN A 139 8.73 -19.77 -6.85
CA ASN A 139 7.98 -20.82 -7.54
C ASN A 139 8.87 -21.97 -8.04
N ALA A 140 10.10 -21.67 -8.44
CA ALA A 140 11.07 -22.71 -8.80
C ALA A 140 11.42 -23.60 -7.59
N GLU A 141 11.67 -22.99 -6.41
CA GLU A 141 11.92 -23.70 -5.15
C GLU A 141 10.73 -24.59 -4.76
N ARG A 142 9.48 -24.05 -4.82
CA ARG A 142 8.27 -24.82 -4.53
C ARG A 142 8.10 -26.01 -5.45
N THR A 143 8.26 -25.79 -6.76
CA THR A 143 8.16 -26.87 -7.77
C THR A 143 9.21 -27.96 -7.53
N ALA A 144 10.46 -27.58 -7.20
CA ALA A 144 11.52 -28.53 -6.85
C ALA A 144 11.19 -29.34 -5.57
N ALA A 145 10.45 -28.74 -4.63
CA ALA A 145 9.94 -29.42 -3.42
C ALA A 145 8.66 -30.24 -3.66
N GLY A 146 8.12 -30.29 -4.88
CA GLY A 146 6.87 -30.98 -5.20
C GLY A 146 5.61 -30.24 -4.75
N GLU A 147 5.74 -28.95 -4.41
CA GLU A 147 4.62 -28.11 -4.00
C GLU A 147 4.02 -27.36 -5.21
N PRO A 148 2.71 -27.08 -5.21
CA PRO A 148 2.08 -26.32 -6.29
C PRO A 148 2.64 -24.88 -6.32
N PRO A 149 2.88 -24.31 -7.51
CA PRO A 149 3.33 -22.94 -7.64
C PRO A 149 2.25 -21.94 -7.20
N LEU A 150 2.67 -20.78 -6.72
CA LEU A 150 1.80 -19.66 -6.38
C LEU A 150 1.24 -19.01 -7.65
N ALA A 151 0.00 -18.55 -7.62
CA ALA A 151 -0.71 -18.08 -8.81
C ALA A 151 -0.19 -16.73 -9.34
N ASN A 152 0.16 -15.78 -8.47
CA ASN A 152 0.64 -14.46 -8.84
C ASN A 152 1.44 -13.81 -7.70
N PRO A 153 2.25 -12.75 -7.99
CA PRO A 153 3.05 -12.06 -6.98
C PRO A 153 2.24 -11.44 -5.84
N ARG A 154 1.03 -10.92 -6.12
CA ARG A 154 0.16 -10.32 -5.11
C ARG A 154 -0.27 -11.34 -4.07
N ASN A 155 -0.76 -12.51 -4.49
CA ASN A 155 -1.16 -13.58 -3.59
C ASN A 155 0.03 -14.14 -2.82
N ALA A 156 1.20 -14.27 -3.47
CA ALA A 156 2.45 -14.65 -2.82
C ALA A 156 2.85 -13.65 -1.73
N THR A 157 2.70 -12.35 -2.00
CA THR A 157 2.95 -11.28 -1.02
C THR A 157 2.00 -11.38 0.16
N ALA A 158 0.69 -11.54 -0.09
CA ALA A 158 -0.33 -11.64 0.97
C ALA A 158 -0.04 -12.82 1.92
N GLY A 159 0.20 -14.01 1.38
CA GLY A 159 0.54 -15.19 2.16
C GLY A 159 1.89 -15.07 2.89
N SER A 160 2.85 -14.34 2.31
CA SER A 160 4.16 -14.11 2.93
C SER A 160 4.10 -13.08 4.06
N LEU A 161 3.28 -12.04 3.90
CA LEU A 161 3.16 -10.96 4.89
C LEU A 161 2.38 -11.40 6.14
N LYS A 162 1.47 -12.37 5.99
CA LYS A 162 0.64 -12.92 7.08
C LYS A 162 1.18 -14.24 7.65
N GLN A 163 2.49 -14.40 7.71
CA GLN A 163 3.12 -15.54 8.41
C GLN A 163 3.20 -15.26 9.90
N LEU A 164 2.86 -16.23 10.74
CA LEU A 164 2.98 -16.09 12.20
C LEU A 164 4.44 -16.00 12.65
N ASP A 165 5.36 -16.65 11.93
CA ASP A 165 6.81 -16.54 12.16
C ASP A 165 7.41 -15.49 11.20
N PRO A 166 7.88 -14.33 11.71
CA PRO A 166 8.52 -13.29 10.91
C PRO A 166 9.78 -13.77 10.15
N ALA A 167 10.45 -14.83 10.63
CA ALA A 167 11.61 -15.39 9.92
C ALA A 167 11.21 -15.99 8.57
N VAL A 168 9.99 -16.47 8.41
CA VAL A 168 9.45 -16.92 7.12
C VAL A 168 9.26 -15.72 6.19
N THR A 169 8.68 -14.62 6.69
CA THR A 169 8.50 -13.37 5.92
C THR A 169 9.85 -12.81 5.48
N ALA A 170 10.86 -12.81 6.34
CA ALA A 170 12.21 -12.33 6.01
C ALA A 170 12.81 -13.02 4.79
N ARG A 171 12.63 -14.34 4.66
CA ARG A 171 13.12 -15.12 3.52
C ARG A 171 12.41 -14.79 2.19
N ARG A 172 11.23 -14.17 2.25
CA ARG A 172 10.42 -13.81 1.07
C ARG A 172 10.91 -12.56 0.34
N ARG A 173 11.85 -11.79 0.92
CA ARG A 173 12.47 -10.60 0.29
C ARG A 173 11.42 -9.63 -0.25
N LEU A 174 10.42 -9.31 0.56
CA LEU A 174 9.37 -8.38 0.18
C LEU A 174 9.95 -6.97 0.02
N SER A 175 9.34 -6.20 -0.88
CA SER A 175 9.59 -4.77 -1.10
C SER A 175 8.36 -3.96 -0.67
N VAL A 176 8.53 -2.66 -0.44
CA VAL A 176 7.43 -1.75 -0.14
C VAL A 176 7.58 -0.46 -0.93
N VAL A 177 6.48 0.10 -1.39
CA VAL A 177 6.41 1.44 -2.01
C VAL A 177 5.38 2.26 -1.25
N LEU A 178 5.77 3.44 -0.76
CA LEU A 178 4.93 4.29 0.05
C LEU A 178 4.49 5.52 -0.75
N TYR A 179 3.20 5.91 -0.61
CA TYR A 179 2.62 6.93 -1.48
C TYR A 179 1.57 7.83 -0.82
N ALA A 180 0.93 7.45 0.28
CA ALA A 180 -0.16 8.24 0.84
C ALA A 180 0.02 8.50 2.34
N PRO A 181 -0.48 9.64 2.87
CA PRO A 181 -0.55 9.90 4.29
C PRO A 181 -1.75 9.17 4.93
N GLY A 182 -1.61 8.86 6.21
CA GLY A 182 -2.70 8.55 7.12
C GLY A 182 -2.86 9.63 8.17
N GLU A 183 -2.86 9.27 9.46
CA GLU A 183 -2.86 10.23 10.56
C GLU A 183 -1.52 10.97 10.64
N LEU A 184 -1.56 12.31 10.68
CA LEU A 184 -0.41 13.17 10.82
C LEU A 184 -0.56 14.06 12.06
N ARG A 185 0.52 14.17 12.86
CA ARG A 185 0.65 15.14 13.96
C ARG A 185 2.07 15.69 13.96
N GLY A 186 2.26 16.79 13.26
CA GLY A 186 3.56 17.45 13.14
C GLY A 186 3.61 18.36 11.93
N ALA A 187 3.93 19.63 12.15
CA ALA A 187 3.82 20.71 11.17
C ALA A 187 4.55 20.42 9.84
N GLU A 188 5.72 19.80 9.89
CA GLU A 188 6.51 19.47 8.70
C GLU A 188 5.77 18.44 7.82
N ALA A 189 5.26 17.35 8.42
CA ALA A 189 4.56 16.30 7.70
C ALA A 189 3.20 16.80 7.16
N GLU A 190 2.48 17.60 7.95
CA GLU A 190 1.21 18.21 7.54
C GLU A 190 1.40 19.17 6.37
N ALA A 191 2.45 20.01 6.41
CA ALA A 191 2.78 20.92 5.32
C ALA A 191 3.17 20.17 4.03
N ALA A 192 3.91 19.06 4.14
CA ALA A 192 4.27 18.23 2.99
C ALA A 192 3.04 17.56 2.35
N ALA A 193 2.06 17.17 3.15
CA ALA A 193 0.84 16.48 2.69
C ALA A 193 -0.18 17.41 2.00
N VAL A 194 0.06 18.72 1.93
CA VAL A 194 -0.80 19.67 1.18
C VAL A 194 -0.83 19.34 -0.32
N SER A 195 0.22 18.70 -0.85
CA SER A 195 0.23 18.22 -2.23
C SER A 195 0.84 16.83 -2.34
N GLN A 196 0.34 16.01 -3.26
CA GLN A 196 0.88 14.67 -3.51
C GLN A 196 2.37 14.73 -3.88
N TRP A 197 2.79 15.68 -4.70
CA TRP A 197 4.20 15.81 -5.07
C TRP A 197 5.09 16.15 -3.88
N GLY A 198 4.67 17.13 -3.05
CA GLY A 198 5.40 17.51 -1.83
C GLY A 198 5.49 16.36 -0.84
N TRP A 199 4.41 15.59 -0.72
CA TRP A 199 4.36 14.39 0.12
C TRP A 199 5.40 13.34 -0.31
N LEU A 200 5.46 13.03 -1.60
CA LEU A 200 6.42 12.07 -2.14
C LEU A 200 7.87 12.54 -1.99
N ASP A 201 8.13 13.84 -2.18
CA ASP A 201 9.46 14.42 -1.92
C ASP A 201 9.84 14.33 -0.42
N PHE A 202 8.90 14.62 0.47
CA PHE A 202 9.08 14.47 1.91
C PHE A 202 9.38 13.00 2.26
N LEU A 203 8.60 12.05 1.78
CA LEU A 203 8.84 10.62 2.05
C LEU A 203 10.24 10.20 1.60
N ALA A 204 10.66 10.58 0.39
CA ALA A 204 11.99 10.29 -0.12
C ALA A 204 13.10 10.89 0.76
N ALA A 205 12.92 12.13 1.23
CA ALA A 205 13.85 12.80 2.13
C ALA A 205 13.95 12.13 3.51
N GLN A 206 12.87 11.47 3.97
CA GLN A 206 12.87 10.67 5.19
C GLN A 206 13.47 9.27 4.99
N GLY A 207 13.90 8.90 3.77
CA GLY A 207 14.46 7.59 3.44
C GLY A 207 13.43 6.51 3.13
N PHE A 208 12.18 6.88 2.93
CA PHE A 208 11.15 5.93 2.52
C PHE A 208 11.26 5.55 1.04
N PRO A 209 11.02 4.28 0.68
CA PRO A 209 10.92 3.88 -0.71
C PRO A 209 9.61 4.42 -1.32
N VAL A 210 9.77 5.28 -2.33
CA VAL A 210 8.67 5.84 -3.13
C VAL A 210 8.80 5.36 -4.58
N ALA A 211 7.70 5.44 -5.35
CA ALA A 211 7.76 5.10 -6.77
C ALA A 211 8.77 5.98 -7.51
N PRO A 212 9.73 5.40 -8.24
CA PRO A 212 10.75 6.17 -8.96
C PRO A 212 10.16 6.93 -10.15
N LEU A 213 9.04 6.45 -10.69
CA LEU A 213 8.34 7.05 -11.82
C LEU A 213 7.12 7.80 -11.31
N ARG A 214 7.09 9.10 -11.56
CA ARG A 214 5.95 9.97 -11.27
C ARG A 214 5.98 11.19 -12.20
N TRP A 215 4.82 11.69 -12.55
CA TRP A 215 4.70 12.80 -13.49
C TRP A 215 3.74 13.86 -12.95
N ARG A 216 4.10 15.13 -13.10
CA ARG A 216 3.18 16.24 -12.90
C ARG A 216 2.37 16.45 -14.16
N CYS A 217 1.07 16.40 -14.04
CA CYS A 217 0.14 16.69 -15.11
C CYS A 217 -0.67 17.92 -14.75
N ARG A 218 -0.84 18.82 -15.71
CA ARG A 218 -1.75 19.96 -15.62
C ARG A 218 -2.87 19.71 -16.62
N ASP A 219 -4.10 20.08 -16.24
CA ASP A 219 -5.14 20.18 -17.24
C ASP A 219 -4.85 21.40 -18.16
N ARG A 220 -5.35 21.34 -19.35
CA ARG A 220 -5.31 22.44 -20.31
C ARG A 220 -6.66 23.11 -20.40
#